data_3ecf186119a535d9fcb4e67d9e7728e5
#
_entry.id   3ecf186119a535d9fcb4e67d9e7728e5
#
_cell.length_a   1.000
_cell.length_b   1.000
_cell.length_c   1.000
_cell.angle_alpha   90.00
_cell.angle_beta   90.00
_cell.angle_gamma   90.00
#
_symmetry.space_group_name_H-M   'P 1'
#
loop_
_entity.id
_entity.type
_entity.pdbx_description
1 polymer ?
#
loop_
_entity_poly.entity_id
_entity_poly.type
_entity_poly.pdbx_seq_one_letter_code
_entity_poly.pdbx_strand_id
1 'polypeptide(L)'
;MGGPVELVEAPNGAIARAEVLETAARILYLEPTTDQVADGVWCIGGYSLANTTVIEGDDGLIVYDTGDTREEAEHIREAIAKISDKPIKVIVYSHSHYALGGGALVDSPEDVLIIGHPKLNETVESSLRGGGSPSAIPEVGPAMTPRLLVQFNNFLPDEGPDAALSGKLELGQPIAFLPANRTVEDGEELEVLGVKLQFFTKYTSDDHNLTVWVPSKGLVMNNFFWPGTPN
;
A
#
# COMPACT_ATOMS: atom_id res chain seq x y z
N MET A 1 27.02 26.20 9.02
CA MET A 1 28.09 25.18 8.87
C MET A 1 27.66 24.00 9.71
N GLY A 2 27.43 22.84 9.09
CA GLY A 2 27.00 21.63 9.78
C GLY A 2 28.12 21.12 10.69
N GLY A 3 27.75 20.57 11.86
CA GLY A 3 28.67 19.86 12.74
C GLY A 3 29.28 18.60 12.07
N PRO A 4 30.14 17.87 12.79
CA PRO A 4 30.72 16.62 12.27
C PRO A 4 29.61 15.67 11.84
N VAL A 5 29.76 15.07 10.66
CA VAL A 5 28.82 14.10 10.11
C VAL A 5 29.17 12.73 10.67
N GLU A 6 28.28 12.15 11.44
CA GLU A 6 28.39 10.76 11.85
C GLU A 6 27.78 9.87 10.75
N LEU A 7 28.58 8.97 10.20
CA LEU A 7 28.13 7.96 9.23
C LEU A 7 27.94 6.64 9.98
N VAL A 8 26.83 5.97 9.67
CA VAL A 8 26.47 4.65 10.23
C VAL A 8 26.05 3.72 9.11
N GLU A 9 26.10 2.44 9.39
CA GLU A 9 25.74 1.38 8.47
C GLU A 9 24.31 0.90 8.78
N ALA A 10 23.48 0.81 7.74
CA ALA A 10 22.14 0.24 7.79
C ALA A 10 22.19 -1.30 7.73
N PRO A 11 21.08 -2.02 8.06
CA PRO A 11 21.05 -3.48 8.01
C PRO A 11 21.45 -4.09 6.65
N ASN A 12 21.16 -3.41 5.55
CA ASN A 12 21.56 -3.81 4.19
C ASN A 12 22.96 -3.33 3.78
N GLY A 13 23.74 -2.80 4.70
CA GLY A 13 25.10 -2.32 4.44
C GLY A 13 25.19 -0.90 3.85
N ALA A 14 24.06 -0.21 3.64
CA ALA A 14 24.07 1.16 3.15
C ALA A 14 24.73 2.11 4.16
N ILE A 15 25.58 2.99 3.69
CA ILE A 15 26.21 4.01 4.54
C ILE A 15 25.42 5.30 4.47
N ALA A 16 24.91 5.73 5.61
CA ALA A 16 24.10 6.93 5.70
C ALA A 16 24.48 7.78 6.92
N ARG A 17 24.03 9.02 6.94
CA ARG A 17 24.12 9.86 8.16
C ARG A 17 23.22 9.26 9.23
N ALA A 18 23.68 9.20 10.47
CA ALA A 18 22.91 8.67 11.60
C ALA A 18 21.49 9.27 11.71
N GLU A 19 21.38 10.59 11.56
CA GLU A 19 20.08 11.30 11.57
C GLU A 19 19.15 10.87 10.43
N VAL A 20 19.71 10.57 9.24
CA VAL A 20 18.93 10.13 8.07
C VAL A 20 18.45 8.72 8.31
N LEU A 21 19.32 7.83 8.81
CA LEU A 21 18.94 6.46 9.10
C LEU A 21 17.89 6.37 10.21
N GLU A 22 18.02 7.16 11.28
CA GLU A 22 17.01 7.25 12.33
C GLU A 22 15.65 7.70 11.79
N THR A 23 15.65 8.69 10.89
CA THR A 23 14.42 9.17 10.24
C THR A 23 13.85 8.13 9.30
N ALA A 24 14.71 7.50 8.47
CA ALA A 24 14.29 6.46 7.54
C ALA A 24 13.68 5.25 8.27
N ALA A 25 14.27 4.81 9.37
CA ALA A 25 13.76 3.70 10.17
C ALA A 25 12.34 3.95 10.73
N ARG A 26 11.98 5.22 10.97
CA ARG A 26 10.63 5.59 11.44
C ARG A 26 9.60 5.69 10.32
N ILE A 27 10.03 6.01 9.11
CA ILE A 27 9.13 6.36 8.00
C ILE A 27 9.05 5.24 6.97
N LEU A 28 10.14 4.53 6.71
CA LEU A 28 10.31 3.64 5.57
C LEU A 28 10.26 2.15 5.94
N TYR A 29 10.12 1.80 7.21
CA TYR A 29 10.11 0.40 7.66
C TYR A 29 11.23 -0.41 7.00
N LEU A 30 12.46 -0.23 7.46
CA LEU A 30 13.64 -0.96 6.93
C LEU A 30 13.56 -2.47 7.14
N GLU A 31 12.73 -2.91 8.10
CA GLU A 31 12.38 -4.31 8.35
C GLU A 31 10.86 -4.44 8.48
N PRO A 32 10.28 -5.59 8.14
CA PRO A 32 8.86 -5.82 8.28
C PRO A 32 8.38 -5.68 9.73
N THR A 33 7.28 -4.95 9.92
CA THR A 33 6.65 -4.75 11.22
C THR A 33 5.18 -5.14 11.21
N THR A 34 4.65 -5.44 12.39
CA THR A 34 3.23 -5.66 12.62
C THR A 34 2.88 -4.98 13.93
N ASP A 35 2.27 -3.80 13.84
CA ASP A 35 2.00 -2.93 14.96
C ASP A 35 0.50 -2.82 15.24
N GLN A 36 0.08 -3.11 16.46
CA GLN A 36 -1.29 -2.84 16.86
C GLN A 36 -1.46 -1.35 17.11
N VAL A 37 -2.15 -0.65 16.20
CA VAL A 37 -2.32 0.81 16.23
C VAL A 37 -3.58 1.26 16.97
N ALA A 38 -4.56 0.36 17.11
CA ALA A 38 -5.76 0.54 17.94
C ALA A 38 -6.31 -0.84 18.34
N ASP A 39 -7.29 -0.88 19.22
CA ASP A 39 -7.98 -2.12 19.60
C ASP A 39 -8.61 -2.81 18.38
N GLY A 40 -8.15 -4.03 18.06
CA GLY A 40 -8.58 -4.78 16.88
C GLY A 40 -8.12 -4.16 15.56
N VAL A 41 -7.05 -3.34 15.55
CA VAL A 41 -6.49 -2.75 14.32
C VAL A 41 -4.98 -2.87 14.31
N TRP A 42 -4.46 -3.43 13.23
CA TRP A 42 -3.02 -3.60 13.02
C TRP A 42 -2.56 -2.94 11.73
N CYS A 43 -1.36 -2.39 11.75
CA CYS A 43 -0.63 -1.91 10.59
C CYS A 43 0.53 -2.86 10.32
N ILE A 44 0.57 -3.42 9.11
CA ILE A 44 1.64 -4.29 8.63
C ILE A 44 2.45 -3.49 7.62
N GLY A 45 3.72 -3.25 7.91
CA GLY A 45 4.63 -2.48 7.08
C GLY A 45 5.86 -3.26 6.68
N GLY A 46 6.58 -2.77 5.67
CA GLY A 46 7.90 -3.28 5.27
C GLY A 46 7.89 -4.42 4.24
N TYR A 47 6.72 -4.92 3.84
CA TYR A 47 6.60 -5.94 2.78
C TYR A 47 6.33 -5.34 1.40
N SER A 48 5.74 -4.16 1.33
CA SER A 48 5.38 -3.46 0.10
C SER A 48 5.65 -1.97 0.25
N LEU A 49 5.53 -1.21 -0.84
CA LEU A 49 5.63 0.26 -0.82
C LEU A 49 4.52 0.90 0.04
N ALA A 50 3.37 0.27 0.15
CA ALA A 50 2.29 0.71 1.03
C ALA A 50 2.10 -0.26 2.19
N ASN A 51 1.66 0.28 3.32
CA ASN A 51 1.29 -0.53 4.48
C ASN A 51 -0.08 -1.18 4.26
N THR A 52 -0.23 -2.39 4.78
CA THR A 52 -1.53 -3.05 4.88
C THR A 52 -2.13 -2.78 6.25
N THR A 53 -3.39 -2.33 6.30
CA THR A 53 -4.12 -2.22 7.57
C THR A 53 -5.12 -3.36 7.69
N VAL A 54 -5.14 -4.01 8.86
CA VAL A 54 -6.08 -5.09 9.19
C VAL A 54 -7.00 -4.61 10.30
N ILE A 55 -8.32 -4.72 10.09
CA ILE A 55 -9.32 -4.42 11.10
C ILE A 55 -10.09 -5.69 11.40
N GLU A 56 -10.17 -6.04 12.68
CA GLU A 56 -10.96 -7.15 13.15
C GLU A 56 -12.44 -6.74 13.25
N GLY A 57 -13.30 -7.46 12.51
CA GLY A 57 -14.73 -7.37 12.60
C GLY A 57 -15.34 -8.53 13.38
N ASP A 58 -16.67 -8.64 13.42
CA ASP A 58 -17.41 -9.62 14.22
C ASP A 58 -17.02 -11.06 13.88
N ASP A 59 -17.03 -11.42 12.59
CA ASP A 59 -16.80 -12.78 12.12
C ASP A 59 -15.77 -12.90 10.97
N GLY A 60 -14.93 -11.89 10.80
CA GLY A 60 -13.90 -11.83 9.75
C GLY A 60 -13.02 -10.62 9.86
N LEU A 61 -12.07 -10.51 8.93
CA LEU A 61 -11.12 -9.42 8.82
C LEU A 61 -11.47 -8.52 7.63
N ILE A 62 -11.26 -7.21 7.83
CA ILE A 62 -11.22 -6.19 6.78
C ILE A 62 -9.75 -5.87 6.54
N VAL A 63 -9.29 -6.00 5.30
CA VAL A 63 -7.90 -5.71 4.90
C VAL A 63 -7.92 -4.51 3.95
N TYR A 64 -7.17 -3.48 4.30
CA TYR A 64 -6.96 -2.28 3.48
C TYR A 64 -5.59 -2.36 2.85
N ASP A 65 -5.58 -2.46 1.51
CA ASP A 65 -4.43 -2.71 0.62
C ASP A 65 -3.76 -4.07 0.78
N THR A 66 -3.14 -4.54 -0.30
CA THR A 66 -2.74 -5.94 -0.45
C THR A 66 -1.34 -6.13 -1.02
N GLY A 67 -0.59 -5.05 -1.21
CA GLY A 67 0.71 -5.06 -1.86
C GLY A 67 0.65 -4.97 -3.38
N ASP A 68 1.81 -4.79 -4.00
CA ASP A 68 2.01 -4.59 -5.44
C ASP A 68 2.23 -5.89 -6.19
N THR A 69 2.62 -6.96 -5.51
CA THR A 69 2.95 -8.25 -6.10
C THR A 69 2.25 -9.40 -5.37
N ARG A 70 2.24 -10.57 -6.01
CA ARG A 70 1.77 -11.81 -5.38
C ARG A 70 2.62 -12.17 -4.15
N GLU A 71 3.94 -12.08 -4.28
CA GLU A 71 4.88 -12.48 -3.22
C GLU A 71 4.74 -11.59 -1.97
N GLU A 72 4.64 -10.27 -2.16
CA GLU A 72 4.35 -9.34 -1.07
C GLU A 72 3.06 -9.70 -0.34
N ALA A 73 2.00 -10.00 -1.10
CA ALA A 73 0.71 -10.39 -0.53
C ALA A 73 0.78 -11.73 0.22
N GLU A 74 1.57 -12.70 -0.24
CA GLU A 74 1.80 -13.96 0.47
C GLU A 74 2.47 -13.71 1.83
N HIS A 75 3.49 -12.85 1.89
CA HIS A 75 4.12 -12.44 3.15
C HIS A 75 3.15 -11.66 4.07
N ILE A 76 2.33 -10.76 3.50
CA ILE A 76 1.29 -10.05 4.24
C ILE A 76 0.27 -11.04 4.82
N ARG A 77 -0.15 -12.05 4.05
CA ARG A 77 -1.05 -13.11 4.51
C ARG A 77 -0.45 -13.89 5.69
N GLU A 78 0.84 -14.23 5.63
CA GLU A 78 1.54 -14.87 6.73
C GLU A 78 1.59 -13.99 7.99
N ALA A 79 1.76 -12.68 7.82
CA ALA A 79 1.72 -11.74 8.94
C ALA A 79 0.30 -11.64 9.54
N ILE A 80 -0.74 -11.60 8.71
CA ILE A 80 -2.15 -11.61 9.14
C ILE A 80 -2.47 -12.89 9.93
N ALA A 81 -2.00 -14.05 9.48
CA ALA A 81 -2.23 -15.32 10.17
C ALA A 81 -1.61 -15.38 11.59
N LYS A 82 -0.62 -14.54 11.89
CA LYS A 82 -0.05 -14.40 13.24
C LYS A 82 -0.89 -13.48 14.14
N ILE A 83 -1.76 -12.67 13.57
CA ILE A 83 -2.63 -11.73 14.28
C ILE A 83 -3.95 -12.39 14.66
N SER A 84 -4.59 -13.10 13.71
CA SER A 84 -5.94 -13.64 13.88
C SER A 84 -6.18 -14.86 13.01
N ASP A 85 -6.96 -15.81 13.53
CA ASP A 85 -7.46 -16.99 12.79
C ASP A 85 -8.76 -16.69 12.01
N LYS A 86 -9.31 -15.49 12.12
CA LYS A 86 -10.53 -15.10 11.39
C LYS A 86 -10.25 -15.01 9.89
N PRO A 87 -11.20 -15.42 9.03
CA PRO A 87 -11.04 -15.32 7.57
C PRO A 87 -11.07 -13.86 7.10
N ILE A 88 -10.33 -13.56 6.05
CA ILE A 88 -10.45 -12.28 5.34
C ILE A 88 -11.76 -12.32 4.55
N LYS A 89 -12.70 -11.44 4.87
CA LYS A 89 -14.01 -11.33 4.22
C LYS A 89 -14.21 -10.03 3.45
N VAL A 90 -13.42 -9.02 3.76
CA VAL A 90 -13.48 -7.71 3.09
C VAL A 90 -12.09 -7.26 2.72
N ILE A 91 -11.91 -6.83 1.48
CA ILE A 91 -10.71 -6.14 1.02
C ILE A 91 -11.15 -4.74 0.57
N VAL A 92 -10.37 -3.73 0.94
CA VAL A 92 -10.56 -2.35 0.50
C VAL A 92 -9.28 -1.88 -0.17
N TYR A 93 -9.37 -1.43 -1.41
CA TYR A 93 -8.22 -0.89 -2.13
C TYR A 93 -8.19 0.62 -2.06
N SER A 94 -7.07 1.17 -1.59
CA SER A 94 -6.86 2.61 -1.59
C SER A 94 -6.51 3.14 -2.97
N HIS A 95 -5.73 2.39 -3.73
CA HIS A 95 -5.14 2.81 -5.00
C HIS A 95 -4.83 1.61 -5.89
N SER A 96 -4.72 1.83 -7.20
CA SER A 96 -4.47 0.77 -8.18
C SER A 96 -3.17 0.00 -7.97
N HIS A 97 -2.11 0.65 -7.52
CA HIS A 97 -0.83 0.00 -7.26
C HIS A 97 -0.93 -1.00 -6.11
N TYR A 98 -1.64 -0.67 -5.06
CA TYR A 98 -1.71 -1.50 -3.84
C TYR A 98 -2.81 -2.57 -3.87
N ALA A 99 -3.39 -2.80 -5.05
CA ALA A 99 -4.46 -3.77 -5.29
C ALA A 99 -3.97 -5.08 -5.91
N LEU A 100 -2.69 -5.18 -6.28
CA LEU A 100 -2.21 -6.22 -7.18
C LEU A 100 -1.96 -7.57 -6.50
N GLY A 101 -2.02 -7.63 -5.17
CA GLY A 101 -1.83 -8.84 -4.38
C GLY A 101 -3.12 -9.54 -3.92
N GLY A 102 -4.30 -8.96 -4.11
CA GLY A 102 -5.56 -9.40 -3.47
C GLY A 102 -5.88 -10.88 -3.57
N GLY A 103 -5.63 -11.52 -4.72
CA GLY A 103 -5.89 -12.93 -4.93
C GLY A 103 -4.93 -13.88 -4.20
N ALA A 104 -3.82 -13.38 -3.67
CA ALA A 104 -2.92 -14.18 -2.84
C ALA A 104 -3.31 -14.17 -1.35
N LEU A 105 -4.14 -13.20 -0.95
CA LEU A 105 -4.62 -13.11 0.44
C LEU A 105 -5.73 -14.10 0.78
N VAL A 106 -6.50 -14.58 -0.20
CA VAL A 106 -7.73 -15.33 0.01
C VAL A 106 -7.78 -16.62 -0.81
N ASP A 107 -8.41 -17.67 -0.26
CA ASP A 107 -8.54 -18.96 -0.94
C ASP A 107 -9.83 -19.04 -1.78
N SER A 108 -10.89 -18.30 -1.38
CA SER A 108 -12.20 -18.26 -2.05
C SER A 108 -12.57 -16.81 -2.39
N PRO A 109 -12.05 -16.26 -3.50
CA PRO A 109 -12.29 -14.86 -3.87
C PRO A 109 -13.76 -14.50 -4.08
N GLU A 110 -14.60 -15.49 -4.46
CA GLU A 110 -16.04 -15.35 -4.67
C GLU A 110 -16.81 -14.98 -3.40
N ASP A 111 -16.26 -15.32 -2.23
CA ASP A 111 -16.87 -15.06 -0.91
C ASP A 111 -16.41 -13.74 -0.29
N VAL A 112 -15.55 -12.99 -0.98
CA VAL A 112 -14.94 -11.77 -0.45
C VAL A 112 -15.60 -10.52 -1.04
N LEU A 113 -15.98 -9.58 -0.18
CA LEU A 113 -16.39 -8.25 -0.58
C LEU A 113 -15.15 -7.41 -0.89
N ILE A 114 -14.99 -6.98 -2.14
CA ILE A 114 -13.83 -6.19 -2.58
C ILE A 114 -14.32 -4.80 -2.94
N ILE A 115 -13.93 -3.82 -2.12
CA ILE A 115 -14.34 -2.43 -2.22
C ILE A 115 -13.23 -1.61 -2.88
N GLY A 116 -13.58 -0.77 -3.86
CA GLY A 116 -12.64 0.11 -4.52
C GLY A 116 -13.28 1.37 -5.10
N HIS A 117 -12.44 2.29 -5.53
CA HIS A 117 -12.86 3.47 -6.27
C HIS A 117 -13.51 3.07 -7.60
N PRO A 118 -14.54 3.80 -8.13
CA PRO A 118 -15.19 3.46 -9.41
C PRO A 118 -14.25 3.30 -10.60
N LYS A 119 -13.14 4.03 -10.62
CA LYS A 119 -12.13 3.96 -11.70
C LYS A 119 -11.06 2.87 -11.50
N LEU A 120 -11.02 2.19 -10.35
CA LEU A 120 -9.92 1.31 -9.99
C LEU A 120 -9.70 0.19 -11.01
N ASN A 121 -10.74 -0.57 -11.31
CA ASN A 121 -10.64 -1.74 -12.17
C ASN A 121 -10.15 -1.36 -13.57
N GLU A 122 -10.72 -0.31 -14.15
CA GLU A 122 -10.31 0.19 -15.47
C GLU A 122 -8.85 0.66 -15.47
N THR A 123 -8.42 1.35 -14.41
CA THR A 123 -7.04 1.82 -14.26
C THR A 123 -6.06 0.65 -14.21
N VAL A 124 -6.33 -0.36 -13.38
CA VAL A 124 -5.48 -1.56 -13.29
C VAL A 124 -5.45 -2.32 -14.62
N GLU A 125 -6.60 -2.59 -15.21
CA GLU A 125 -6.68 -3.30 -16.50
C GLU A 125 -5.96 -2.55 -17.63
N SER A 126 -6.09 -1.23 -17.70
CA SER A 126 -5.38 -0.40 -18.67
C SER A 126 -3.87 -0.49 -18.49
N SER A 127 -3.40 -0.41 -17.25
CA SER A 127 -1.97 -0.52 -16.93
C SER A 127 -1.41 -1.89 -17.31
N LEU A 128 -2.14 -2.97 -17.04
CA LEU A 128 -1.75 -4.35 -17.39
C LEU A 128 -1.70 -4.58 -18.91
N ARG A 129 -2.50 -3.87 -19.69
CA ARG A 129 -2.48 -3.93 -21.17
C ARG A 129 -1.35 -3.07 -21.77
N GLY A 130 -0.52 -2.43 -20.95
CA GLY A 130 0.55 -1.55 -21.40
C GLY A 130 0.08 -0.16 -21.84
N GLY A 131 -1.16 0.22 -21.52
CA GLY A 131 -1.75 1.51 -21.83
C GLY A 131 -1.34 2.67 -20.91
N GLY A 132 -0.65 2.35 -19.81
CA GLY A 132 -0.42 3.31 -18.73
C GLY A 132 -1.70 3.71 -18.01
N SER A 133 -1.62 4.66 -17.09
CA SER A 133 -2.82 5.23 -16.45
C SER A 133 -3.69 5.96 -17.50
N PRO A 134 -5.03 5.78 -17.47
CA PRO A 134 -5.94 6.51 -18.36
C PRO A 134 -5.81 8.05 -18.27
N SER A 135 -5.33 8.55 -17.13
CA SER A 135 -5.03 9.96 -16.91
C SER A 135 -3.66 10.39 -17.45
N ALA A 136 -2.81 9.45 -17.90
CA ALA A 136 -1.49 9.79 -18.42
C ALA A 136 -1.62 10.54 -19.73
N ILE A 137 -0.92 11.66 -19.84
CA ILE A 137 -0.77 12.39 -21.11
C ILE A 137 0.09 11.50 -22.02
N PRO A 138 -0.41 11.06 -23.20
CA PRO A 138 0.29 10.10 -24.06
C PRO A 138 1.73 10.50 -24.40
N GLU A 139 1.96 11.82 -24.55
CA GLU A 139 3.26 12.39 -24.90
C GLU A 139 4.31 12.21 -23.79
N VAL A 140 3.90 12.12 -22.51
CA VAL A 140 4.80 11.93 -21.37
C VAL A 140 4.94 10.47 -20.96
N GLY A 141 4.06 9.59 -21.44
CA GLY A 141 4.10 8.15 -21.13
C GLY A 141 5.49 7.52 -21.27
N PRO A 142 6.23 7.73 -22.38
CA PRO A 142 7.58 7.18 -22.56
C PRO A 142 8.61 7.66 -21.54
N ALA A 143 8.40 8.84 -20.92
CA ALA A 143 9.29 9.37 -19.91
C ALA A 143 8.94 8.88 -18.48
N MET A 144 7.75 8.34 -18.29
CA MET A 144 7.28 7.93 -16.96
C MET A 144 8.04 6.72 -16.42
N THR A 145 8.29 5.69 -17.22
CA THR A 145 9.01 4.51 -16.76
C THR A 145 10.43 4.83 -16.27
N PRO A 146 11.29 5.56 -17.01
CA PRO A 146 12.58 5.99 -16.49
C PRO A 146 12.46 6.83 -15.21
N ARG A 147 11.47 7.70 -15.13
CA ARG A 147 11.21 8.50 -13.92
C ARG A 147 10.89 7.62 -12.71
N LEU A 148 10.02 6.62 -12.88
CA LEU A 148 9.67 5.69 -11.81
C LEU A 148 10.89 4.92 -11.31
N LEU A 149 11.74 4.41 -12.20
CA LEU A 149 12.98 3.70 -11.83
C LEU A 149 13.92 4.57 -11.00
N VAL A 150 14.01 5.86 -11.31
CA VAL A 150 14.79 6.83 -10.51
C VAL A 150 14.10 7.10 -9.17
N GLN A 151 12.80 7.37 -9.20
CA GLN A 151 12.01 7.73 -8.01
C GLN A 151 12.02 6.62 -6.95
N PHE A 152 11.98 5.36 -7.38
CA PHE A 152 11.96 4.20 -6.49
C PHE A 152 13.33 3.50 -6.37
N ASN A 153 14.40 4.22 -6.62
CA ASN A 153 15.78 3.75 -6.39
C ASN A 153 16.17 2.45 -7.13
N ASN A 154 15.49 2.08 -8.21
CA ASN A 154 15.73 0.82 -8.92
C ASN A 154 17.14 0.70 -9.52
N PHE A 155 17.85 1.81 -9.66
CA PHE A 155 19.25 1.82 -10.12
C PHE A 155 20.29 1.65 -9.01
N LEU A 156 19.88 1.72 -7.74
CA LEU A 156 20.77 1.47 -6.62
C LEU A 156 20.87 -0.04 -6.32
N PRO A 157 21.99 -0.54 -5.80
CA PRO A 157 22.08 -1.92 -5.34
C PRO A 157 21.13 -2.21 -4.16
N ASP A 158 20.85 -3.47 -3.89
CA ASP A 158 20.04 -3.90 -2.75
C ASP A 158 20.89 -3.96 -1.47
N GLU A 159 22.17 -4.26 -1.61
CA GLU A 159 23.12 -4.39 -0.51
C GLU A 159 24.40 -3.60 -0.76
N GLY A 160 25.10 -3.27 0.33
CA GLY A 160 26.38 -2.58 0.32
C GLY A 160 26.30 -1.08 0.54
N PRO A 161 27.43 -0.37 0.52
CA PRO A 161 27.56 1.03 0.98
C PRO A 161 26.69 2.01 0.19
N ASP A 162 26.36 1.71 -1.05
CA ASP A 162 25.52 2.54 -1.93
C ASP A 162 24.09 1.98 -2.07
N ALA A 163 23.67 1.07 -1.20
CA ALA A 163 22.35 0.45 -1.28
C ALA A 163 21.20 1.45 -1.02
N ALA A 164 20.03 1.15 -1.58
CA ALA A 164 18.83 1.92 -1.31
C ALA A 164 18.42 1.80 0.15
N LEU A 165 17.92 2.89 0.74
CA LEU A 165 17.35 2.93 2.09
C LEU A 165 15.82 2.86 2.09
N SER A 166 15.21 2.71 0.94
CA SER A 166 13.75 2.58 0.80
C SER A 166 13.41 1.40 -0.09
N GLY A 167 12.16 0.95 -0.01
CA GLY A 167 11.64 -0.06 -0.91
C GLY A 167 11.83 0.33 -2.38
N LYS A 168 12.07 -0.64 -3.23
CA LYS A 168 12.15 -0.51 -4.68
C LYS A 168 10.84 -0.91 -5.31
N LEU A 169 10.56 -0.39 -6.49
CA LEU A 169 9.45 -0.88 -7.30
C LEU A 169 9.85 -2.20 -7.96
N GLU A 170 9.15 -3.27 -7.64
CA GLU A 170 9.38 -4.58 -8.24
C GLU A 170 8.63 -4.70 -9.56
N LEU A 171 9.35 -4.50 -10.67
CA LEU A 171 8.79 -4.56 -12.01
C LEU A 171 8.78 -6.00 -12.55
N GLY A 172 7.67 -6.38 -13.21
CA GLY A 172 7.56 -7.67 -13.91
C GLY A 172 7.33 -8.87 -13.00
N GLN A 173 7.10 -8.66 -11.72
CA GLN A 173 6.74 -9.73 -10.78
C GLN A 173 5.30 -10.23 -11.01
N PRO A 174 5.01 -11.51 -10.67
CA PRO A 174 3.66 -12.03 -10.74
C PRO A 174 2.70 -11.23 -9.85
N ILE A 175 1.53 -10.93 -10.37
CA ILE A 175 0.45 -10.27 -9.64
C ILE A 175 -0.71 -11.24 -9.39
N ALA A 176 -1.60 -10.88 -8.48
CA ALA A 176 -2.81 -11.61 -8.14
C ALA A 176 -3.99 -10.64 -7.97
N PHE A 177 -4.21 -9.77 -8.94
CA PHE A 177 -5.28 -8.78 -8.89
C PHE A 177 -6.65 -9.44 -8.85
N LEU A 178 -7.48 -9.01 -7.89
CA LEU A 178 -8.92 -9.30 -7.86
C LEU A 178 -9.67 -7.99 -8.11
N PRO A 179 -10.50 -7.90 -9.16
CA PRO A 179 -11.29 -6.71 -9.41
C PRO A 179 -12.22 -6.38 -8.24
N ALA A 180 -12.36 -5.09 -7.93
CA ALA A 180 -13.37 -4.64 -6.99
C ALA A 180 -14.77 -5.06 -7.49
N ASN A 181 -15.54 -5.72 -6.63
CA ASN A 181 -16.92 -6.13 -6.90
C ASN A 181 -17.95 -5.17 -6.28
N ARG A 182 -17.48 -4.18 -5.52
CA ARG A 182 -18.26 -3.07 -4.96
C ARG A 182 -17.48 -1.77 -5.11
N THR A 183 -18.06 -0.80 -5.79
CA THR A 183 -17.54 0.57 -5.83
C THR A 183 -18.29 1.46 -4.84
N VAL A 184 -17.66 2.55 -4.40
CA VAL A 184 -18.22 3.49 -3.42
C VAL A 184 -18.13 4.92 -3.93
N GLU A 185 -19.10 5.74 -3.49
CA GLU A 185 -19.15 7.15 -3.81
C GLU A 185 -18.54 8.00 -2.68
N ASP A 186 -18.26 9.28 -3.00
CA ASP A 186 -17.71 10.21 -2.02
C ASP A 186 -18.68 10.47 -0.88
N GLY A 187 -18.23 10.26 0.37
CA GLY A 187 -19.02 10.39 1.57
C GLY A 187 -19.91 9.17 1.89
N GLU A 188 -19.88 8.14 1.06
CA GLU A 188 -20.67 6.93 1.30
C GLU A 188 -20.25 6.23 2.59
N GLU A 189 -21.22 5.67 3.30
CA GLU A 189 -21.02 4.89 4.52
C GLU A 189 -21.49 3.45 4.30
N LEU A 190 -20.67 2.49 4.68
CA LEU A 190 -21.04 1.07 4.72
C LEU A 190 -20.73 0.50 6.11
N GLU A 191 -21.59 -0.38 6.57
CA GLU A 191 -21.31 -1.22 7.73
C GLU A 191 -20.99 -2.63 7.25
N VAL A 192 -19.78 -3.09 7.54
CA VAL A 192 -19.31 -4.42 7.16
C VAL A 192 -18.67 -5.09 8.37
N LEU A 193 -19.03 -6.32 8.65
CA LEU A 193 -18.54 -7.09 9.80
C LEU A 193 -18.68 -6.35 11.14
N GLY A 194 -19.77 -5.56 11.32
CA GLY A 194 -19.98 -4.74 12.51
C GLY A 194 -19.11 -3.47 12.58
N VAL A 195 -18.32 -3.18 11.55
CA VAL A 195 -17.49 -1.98 11.48
C VAL A 195 -18.06 -0.99 10.47
N LYS A 196 -18.32 0.24 10.93
CA LYS A 196 -18.73 1.33 10.05
C LYS A 196 -17.53 1.96 9.37
N LEU A 197 -17.55 2.02 8.04
CA LEU A 197 -16.57 2.65 7.20
C LEU A 197 -17.21 3.82 6.45
N GLN A 198 -16.52 4.96 6.39
CA GLN A 198 -16.93 6.08 5.56
C GLN A 198 -15.83 6.35 4.51
N PHE A 199 -16.24 6.49 3.26
CA PHE A 199 -15.35 6.55 2.12
C PHE A 199 -15.25 7.96 1.54
N PHE A 200 -14.05 8.36 1.16
CA PHE A 200 -13.79 9.65 0.51
C PHE A 200 -12.99 9.41 -0.77
N THR A 201 -13.55 9.85 -1.88
CA THR A 201 -12.97 9.71 -3.23
C THR A 201 -12.47 11.03 -3.80
N LYS A 202 -12.65 12.13 -3.05
CA LYS A 202 -12.23 13.48 -3.41
C LYS A 202 -11.09 13.97 -2.50
N TYR A 203 -10.47 15.05 -2.91
CA TYR A 203 -9.41 15.72 -2.13
C TYR A 203 -8.18 14.86 -1.90
N THR A 204 -7.89 13.98 -2.83
CA THR A 204 -6.71 13.10 -2.85
C THR A 204 -5.72 13.57 -3.93
N SER A 205 -4.50 13.06 -3.90
CA SER A 205 -3.46 13.39 -4.89
C SER A 205 -3.67 12.73 -6.24
N ASP A 206 -4.56 11.74 -6.32
CA ASP A 206 -4.86 10.97 -7.52
C ASP A 206 -6.38 10.83 -7.73
N ASP A 207 -6.83 10.64 -8.97
CA ASP A 207 -8.24 10.63 -9.34
C ASP A 207 -8.96 9.31 -9.09
N HIS A 208 -8.27 8.30 -8.58
CA HIS A 208 -8.82 6.98 -8.23
C HIS A 208 -8.40 6.51 -6.83
N ASN A 209 -8.08 7.43 -5.97
CA ASN A 209 -7.67 7.16 -4.60
C ASN A 209 -8.87 7.08 -3.64
N LEU A 210 -8.77 6.23 -2.63
CA LEU A 210 -9.82 5.99 -1.65
C LEU A 210 -9.27 6.13 -0.23
N THR A 211 -9.73 7.17 0.46
CA THR A 211 -9.49 7.36 1.90
C THR A 211 -10.66 6.79 2.68
N VAL A 212 -10.39 6.12 3.80
CA VAL A 212 -11.42 5.52 4.65
C VAL A 212 -11.32 6.06 6.07
N TRP A 213 -12.43 6.56 6.59
CA TRP A 213 -12.61 6.91 7.98
C TRP A 213 -13.34 5.79 8.72
N VAL A 214 -12.82 5.38 9.88
CA VAL A 214 -13.42 4.37 10.77
C VAL A 214 -13.82 5.04 12.08
N PRO A 215 -15.05 5.57 12.20
CA PRO A 215 -15.47 6.39 13.34
C PRO A 215 -15.31 5.69 14.70
N SER A 216 -15.67 4.41 14.77
CA SER A 216 -15.59 3.63 16.01
C SER A 216 -14.18 3.42 16.54
N LYS A 217 -13.18 3.55 15.69
CA LYS A 217 -11.75 3.40 16.03
C LYS A 217 -11.01 4.74 16.06
N GLY A 218 -11.65 5.84 15.64
CA GLY A 218 -10.99 7.14 15.50
C GLY A 218 -9.83 7.12 14.47
N LEU A 219 -9.96 6.31 13.42
CA LEU A 219 -8.87 5.98 12.50
C LEU A 219 -9.18 6.45 11.07
N VAL A 220 -8.21 7.09 10.43
CA VAL A 220 -8.20 7.33 8.98
C VAL A 220 -7.17 6.41 8.34
N MET A 221 -7.57 5.70 7.29
CA MET A 221 -6.67 4.91 6.45
C MET A 221 -6.47 5.63 5.11
N ASN A 222 -5.23 5.91 4.78
CA ASN A 222 -4.83 6.52 3.52
C ASN A 222 -3.37 6.16 3.25
N ASN A 223 -3.12 5.39 2.22
CA ASN A 223 -1.77 5.01 1.79
C ASN A 223 -1.21 5.95 0.71
N PHE A 224 -2.01 6.88 0.22
CA PHE A 224 -1.53 7.92 -0.67
C PHE A 224 -1.38 9.21 0.12
N PHE A 225 -0.22 9.85 -0.01
CA PHE A 225 0.14 10.98 0.82
C PHE A 225 -0.93 12.08 0.80
N TRP A 226 -1.34 12.53 1.96
CA TRP A 226 -2.26 13.66 2.09
C TRP A 226 -1.56 14.92 1.57
N PRO A 227 -2.12 15.61 0.57
CA PRO A 227 -1.41 16.70 -0.06
C PRO A 227 -1.38 17.93 0.85
N GLY A 228 -0.33 18.06 1.63
CA GLY A 228 0.09 19.35 2.16
C GLY A 228 0.94 20.14 1.15
N THR A 229 1.45 19.43 0.14
CA THR A 229 2.27 20.02 -0.93
C THR A 229 1.79 19.50 -2.28
N PRO A 230 1.45 20.37 -3.24
CA PRO A 230 1.23 19.92 -4.60
C PRO A 230 2.53 19.33 -5.17
N ASN A 231 2.42 18.18 -5.82
CA ASN A 231 3.51 17.61 -6.60
C ASN A 231 3.77 18.43 -7.85
#